data_b4764990fdfaa27757a3ccdf4bc3ed3f
#
_entry.id   b4764990fdfaa27757a3ccdf4bc3ed3f
#
_cell.length_a   1.000
_cell.length_b   1.000
_cell.length_c   1.000
_cell.angle_alpha   90.00
_cell.angle_beta   90.00
_cell.angle_gamma   90.00
#
_symmetry.space_group_name_H-M   'P 1'
#
loop_
_entity.id
_entity.type
_entity.pdbx_description
1 polymer ?
#
loop_
_entity_poly.entity_id
_entity_poly.type
_entity_poly.pdbx_seq_one_letter_code
_entity_poly.pdbx_strand_id
1 'polypeptide(L)'
;MCETVPAESKGGFMRNYQKELDKLIDNIPEGQVPSLLLHACCAPCSSYCLEYLSKYFSITLYYYNPNIYPESEYSLRTDEARRLIAEMDFENEVTFLEGKFDPEEFYDCVRGFEKEKEGGERCFRCYRLRLENTARLAKEMGFDYFTTTLSISPLKRADKINEI
;
A
#
# COMPACT_ATOMS: atom_id res chain seq x y z
N MET A 1 19.60 3.24 -46.71
CA MET A 1 20.26 3.98 -45.63
C MET A 1 19.18 4.27 -44.62
N CYS A 2 19.19 3.53 -43.54
CA CYS A 2 18.22 3.62 -42.47
C CYS A 2 18.92 4.27 -41.28
N GLU A 3 18.59 5.53 -41.03
CA GLU A 3 19.19 6.29 -39.91
C GLU A 3 18.56 5.81 -38.61
N THR A 4 19.40 5.27 -37.74
CA THR A 4 19.05 4.92 -36.38
C THR A 4 18.98 6.19 -35.55
N VAL A 5 17.79 6.53 -35.08
CA VAL A 5 17.57 7.59 -34.09
C VAL A 5 18.13 7.13 -32.74
N PRO A 6 19.03 7.88 -32.09
CA PRO A 6 19.52 7.51 -30.77
C PRO A 6 18.40 7.68 -29.74
N ALA A 7 18.21 6.65 -28.91
CA ALA A 7 17.32 6.72 -27.76
C ALA A 7 17.83 7.79 -26.78
N GLU A 8 17.13 8.90 -26.71
CA GLU A 8 17.36 9.89 -25.67
C GLU A 8 17.10 9.29 -24.30
N SER A 9 18.15 9.13 -23.52
CA SER A 9 18.08 8.86 -22.10
C SER A 9 17.46 10.07 -21.40
N LYS A 10 16.16 10.10 -21.24
CA LYS A 10 15.48 11.06 -20.36
C LYS A 10 15.95 10.77 -18.95
N GLY A 11 16.89 11.56 -18.44
CA GLY A 11 17.21 11.66 -17.02
C GLY A 11 15.98 12.16 -16.28
N GLY A 12 15.09 11.25 -15.94
CA GLY A 12 13.94 11.52 -15.11
C GLY A 12 14.44 11.86 -13.70
N PHE A 13 14.18 13.07 -13.24
CA PHE A 13 14.33 13.43 -11.83
C PHE A 13 13.58 12.38 -11.02
N MET A 14 14.31 11.58 -10.22
CA MET A 14 13.65 10.62 -9.34
C MET A 14 12.79 11.40 -8.37
N ARG A 15 11.47 11.23 -8.48
CA ARG A 15 10.47 11.87 -7.63
C ARG A 15 10.73 11.43 -6.18
N ASN A 16 10.89 12.40 -5.28
CA ASN A 16 11.11 12.11 -3.87
C ASN A 16 9.75 12.15 -3.15
N TYR A 17 9.12 10.97 -3.05
CA TYR A 17 7.80 10.82 -2.44
C TYR A 17 7.77 11.19 -0.95
N GLN A 18 8.89 11.03 -0.21
CA GLN A 18 8.97 11.50 1.17
C GLN A 18 8.80 13.01 1.27
N LYS A 19 9.49 13.77 0.41
CA LYS A 19 9.32 15.24 0.39
C LYS A 19 7.92 15.68 0.00
N GLU A 20 7.19 14.87 -0.77
CA GLU A 20 5.80 15.17 -1.10
C GLU A 20 4.88 14.89 0.09
N LEU A 21 5.13 13.80 0.83
CA LEU A 21 4.43 13.51 2.07
C LEU A 21 4.71 14.61 3.11
N ASP A 22 5.96 15.04 3.28
CA ASP A 22 6.33 16.11 4.21
C ASP A 22 5.55 17.40 3.90
N LYS A 23 5.48 17.79 2.60
CA LYS A 23 4.69 18.96 2.19
C LYS A 23 3.19 18.77 2.42
N LEU A 24 2.67 17.58 2.24
CA LEU A 24 1.27 17.29 2.52
C LEU A 24 0.98 17.47 4.01
N ILE A 25 1.84 16.94 4.87
CA ILE A 25 1.75 17.05 6.32
C ILE A 25 1.83 18.53 6.75
N ASP A 26 2.79 19.27 6.21
CA ASP A 26 2.97 20.70 6.52
C ASP A 26 1.75 21.57 6.12
N ASN A 27 0.94 21.09 5.18
CA ASN A 27 -0.28 21.76 4.73
C ASN A 27 -1.55 21.32 5.49
N ILE A 28 -1.46 20.36 6.41
CA ILE A 28 -2.60 20.03 7.28
C ILE A 28 -2.87 21.22 8.22
N PRO A 29 -4.09 21.79 8.22
CA PRO A 29 -4.40 22.90 9.10
C PRO A 29 -4.22 22.52 10.57
N GLU A 30 -3.72 23.46 11.38
CA GLU A 30 -3.52 23.26 12.81
C GLU A 30 -4.82 22.79 13.51
N GLY A 31 -4.71 21.73 14.29
CA GLY A 31 -5.83 21.13 15.03
C GLY A 31 -6.72 20.21 14.18
N GLN A 32 -6.41 19.98 12.92
CA GLN A 32 -7.09 18.95 12.10
C GLN A 32 -6.30 17.64 12.10
N VAL A 33 -7.03 16.54 12.14
CA VAL A 33 -6.50 15.19 12.03
C VAL A 33 -7.26 14.47 10.91
N PRO A 34 -6.73 14.52 9.66
CA PRO A 34 -7.39 13.87 8.52
C PRO A 34 -7.45 12.36 8.67
N SER A 35 -8.44 11.75 8.04
CA SER A 35 -8.62 10.31 8.00
C SER A 35 -7.77 9.65 6.91
N LEU A 36 -7.10 8.54 7.24
CA LEU A 36 -6.23 7.82 6.34
C LEU A 36 -6.59 6.32 6.29
N LEU A 37 -6.89 5.80 5.10
CA LEU A 37 -6.98 4.37 4.87
C LEU A 37 -5.60 3.83 4.48
N LEU A 38 -4.95 3.07 5.38
CA LEU A 38 -3.61 2.49 5.17
C LEU A 38 -3.71 1.02 4.80
N HIS A 39 -3.50 0.68 3.54
CA HIS A 39 -3.42 -0.73 3.12
C HIS A 39 -2.18 -1.40 3.70
N ALA A 40 -2.38 -2.47 4.47
CA ALA A 40 -1.33 -3.24 5.11
C ALA A 40 -0.99 -4.51 4.33
N CYS A 41 0.30 -4.76 4.10
CA CYS A 41 0.75 -6.03 3.54
C CYS A 41 1.13 -7.06 4.64
N CYS A 42 1.61 -6.61 5.78
CA CYS A 42 1.98 -7.43 6.95
C CYS A 42 2.25 -6.54 8.16
N ALA A 43 2.23 -7.10 9.36
CA ALA A 43 2.49 -6.38 10.60
C ALA A 43 3.87 -5.70 10.65
N PRO A 44 5.01 -6.37 10.32
CA PRO A 44 6.32 -5.73 10.34
C PRO A 44 6.44 -4.50 9.44
N CYS A 45 5.82 -4.54 8.22
CA CYS A 45 5.82 -3.38 7.33
C CYS A 45 4.92 -2.25 7.85
N SER A 46 3.93 -2.58 8.66
CA SER A 46 2.95 -1.61 9.18
C SER A 46 3.45 -0.86 10.41
N SER A 47 4.29 -1.47 11.24
CA SER A 47 4.71 -0.89 12.53
C SER A 47 5.31 0.50 12.40
N TYR A 48 6.31 0.69 11.55
CA TYR A 48 6.92 2.00 11.31
C TYR A 48 5.93 2.99 10.66
N CYS A 49 5.12 2.52 9.68
CA CYS A 49 4.13 3.39 9.06
C CYS A 49 3.10 3.89 10.06
N LEU A 50 2.62 3.03 10.94
CA LEU A 50 1.65 3.39 11.98
C LEU A 50 2.27 4.36 12.99
N GLU A 51 3.48 4.06 13.49
CA GLU A 51 4.20 4.95 14.42
C GLU A 51 4.42 6.35 13.83
N TYR A 52 4.81 6.44 12.56
CA TYR A 52 5.08 7.70 11.90
C TYR A 52 3.80 8.47 11.55
N LEU A 53 2.85 7.79 10.89
CA LEU A 53 1.67 8.44 10.33
C LEU A 53 0.60 8.76 11.37
N SER A 54 0.51 8.00 12.49
CA SER A 54 -0.45 8.28 13.55
C SER A 54 -0.21 9.62 14.25
N LYS A 55 0.94 10.23 14.06
CA LYS A 55 1.23 11.60 14.53
C LYS A 55 0.39 12.66 13.81
N TYR A 56 -0.07 12.37 12.63
CA TYR A 56 -0.70 13.33 11.72
C TYR A 56 -2.10 12.94 11.28
N PHE A 57 -2.43 11.64 11.33
CA PHE A 57 -3.67 11.09 10.78
C PHE A 57 -4.40 10.20 11.78
N SER A 58 -5.74 10.17 11.68
CA SER A 58 -6.54 9.08 12.22
C SER A 58 -6.53 7.94 11.18
N ILE A 59 -6.05 6.76 11.58
CA ILE A 59 -5.72 5.69 10.64
C ILE A 59 -6.69 4.52 10.77
N THR A 60 -7.21 4.04 9.64
CA THR A 60 -7.78 2.71 9.54
C THR A 60 -6.80 1.81 8.79
N LEU A 61 -6.23 0.83 9.49
CA LEU A 61 -5.34 -0.17 8.90
C LEU A 61 -6.19 -1.20 8.15
N TYR A 62 -6.14 -1.15 6.83
CA TYR A 62 -6.91 -2.01 5.95
C TYR A 62 -6.11 -3.22 5.51
N TYR A 63 -6.53 -4.42 5.94
CA TYR A 63 -5.86 -5.66 5.61
C TYR A 63 -6.60 -6.39 4.50
N TYR A 64 -6.14 -6.21 3.26
CA TYR A 64 -6.67 -6.85 2.05
C TYR A 64 -5.55 -7.47 1.24
N ASN A 65 -5.37 -8.78 1.34
CA ASN A 65 -4.26 -9.51 0.73
C ASN A 65 -4.74 -10.85 0.14
N PRO A 66 -5.52 -10.86 -0.95
CA PRO A 66 -6.04 -12.08 -1.55
C PRO A 66 -4.95 -12.99 -2.15
N ASN A 67 -3.72 -12.48 -2.25
CA ASN A 67 -2.54 -13.20 -2.72
C ASN A 67 -1.88 -14.11 -1.66
N ILE A 68 -2.36 -14.09 -0.42
CA ILE A 68 -1.80 -14.92 0.66
C ILE A 68 -2.52 -16.27 0.68
N TYR A 69 -1.74 -17.34 0.67
CA TYR A 69 -2.22 -18.72 0.73
C TYR A 69 -1.30 -19.56 1.63
N PRO A 70 -1.81 -20.52 2.37
CA PRO A 70 -3.23 -20.89 2.55
C PRO A 70 -4.00 -19.89 3.44
N GLU A 71 -5.31 -20.09 3.58
CA GLU A 71 -6.17 -19.26 4.44
C GLU A 71 -5.67 -19.16 5.88
N SER A 72 -5.10 -20.24 6.41
CA SER A 72 -4.49 -20.25 7.75
C SER A 72 -3.34 -19.24 7.88
N GLU A 73 -2.57 -19.03 6.83
CA GLU A 73 -1.50 -18.01 6.80
C GLU A 73 -2.10 -16.60 6.70
N TYR A 74 -3.20 -16.42 5.95
CA TYR A 74 -3.93 -15.16 5.92
C TYR A 74 -4.46 -14.80 7.31
N SER A 75 -5.12 -15.75 7.98
CA SER A 75 -5.67 -15.57 9.34
C SER A 75 -4.58 -15.23 10.34
N LEU A 76 -3.46 -15.98 10.34
CA LEU A 76 -2.33 -15.71 11.22
C LEU A 76 -1.81 -14.27 11.06
N ARG A 77 -1.64 -13.80 9.82
CA ARG A 77 -1.15 -12.44 9.56
C ARG A 77 -2.17 -11.37 9.91
N THR A 78 -3.44 -11.68 9.78
CA THR A 78 -4.53 -10.78 10.21
C THR A 78 -4.51 -10.61 11.72
N ASP A 79 -4.37 -11.71 12.47
CA ASP A 79 -4.27 -11.69 13.93
C ASP A 79 -3.01 -10.94 14.40
N GLU A 80 -1.87 -11.13 13.74
CA GLU A 80 -0.65 -10.39 14.02
C GLU A 80 -0.82 -8.87 13.77
N ALA A 81 -1.55 -8.47 12.73
CA ALA A 81 -1.83 -7.06 12.48
C ALA A 81 -2.76 -6.45 13.56
N ARG A 82 -3.76 -7.21 14.02
CA ARG A 82 -4.64 -6.81 15.14
C ARG A 82 -3.84 -6.68 16.44
N ARG A 83 -2.97 -7.66 16.73
CA ARG A 83 -2.11 -7.65 17.89
C ARG A 83 -1.17 -6.45 17.88
N LEU A 84 -0.55 -6.14 16.74
CA LEU A 84 0.31 -4.98 16.58
C LEU A 84 -0.40 -3.69 17.01
N ILE A 85 -1.62 -3.46 16.52
CA ILE A 85 -2.42 -2.28 16.89
C ILE A 85 -2.74 -2.27 18.38
N ALA A 86 -3.04 -3.43 18.97
CA ALA A 86 -3.39 -3.52 20.40
C ALA A 86 -2.19 -3.28 21.34
N GLU A 87 -0.97 -3.54 20.87
CA GLU A 87 0.26 -3.43 21.68
C GLU A 87 1.02 -2.11 21.49
N MET A 88 0.72 -1.34 20.44
CA MET A 88 1.38 -0.07 20.16
C MET A 88 0.57 1.11 20.72
N ASP A 89 1.29 2.12 21.22
CA ASP A 89 0.71 3.42 21.56
C ASP A 89 0.75 4.35 20.35
N PHE A 90 -0.35 5.07 20.12
CA PHE A 90 -0.50 5.98 18.99
C PHE A 90 -0.92 7.38 19.45
N GLU A 91 -0.47 8.42 18.76
CA GLU A 91 -0.85 9.81 19.07
C GLU A 91 -2.32 10.09 18.64
N ASN A 92 -2.74 9.57 17.49
CA ASN A 92 -4.13 9.62 17.05
C ASN A 92 -4.69 8.21 16.91
N GLU A 93 -6.02 8.11 16.78
CA GLU A 93 -6.73 6.84 16.71
C GLU A 93 -6.24 5.95 15.56
N VAL A 94 -6.01 4.68 15.88
CA VAL A 94 -5.71 3.63 14.91
C VAL A 94 -6.72 2.50 15.06
N THR A 95 -7.46 2.22 14.00
CA THR A 95 -8.44 1.12 13.95
C THR A 95 -8.03 0.06 12.94
N PHE A 96 -8.66 -1.11 13.00
CA PHE A 96 -8.41 -2.22 12.08
C PHE A 96 -9.65 -2.53 11.25
N LEU A 97 -9.44 -2.71 9.94
CA LEU A 97 -10.47 -3.15 9.00
C LEU A 97 -9.96 -4.34 8.20
N GLU A 98 -10.62 -5.46 8.31
CA GLU A 98 -10.32 -6.65 7.51
C GLU A 98 -11.04 -6.58 6.18
N GLY A 99 -10.29 -6.77 5.10
CA GLY A 99 -10.84 -6.93 3.76
C GLY A 99 -11.37 -8.34 3.53
N LYS A 100 -12.24 -8.50 2.54
CA LYS A 100 -12.71 -9.83 2.13
C LYS A 100 -11.52 -10.70 1.71
N PHE A 101 -11.40 -11.88 2.28
CA PHE A 101 -10.46 -12.89 1.79
C PHE A 101 -11.10 -13.63 0.62
N ASP A 102 -10.60 -13.35 -0.58
CA ASP A 102 -11.04 -13.98 -1.81
C ASP A 102 -9.84 -14.25 -2.73
N PRO A 103 -9.18 -15.41 -2.56
CA PRO A 103 -7.99 -15.73 -3.36
C PRO A 103 -8.28 -15.89 -4.85
N GLU A 104 -9.53 -16.16 -5.27
CA GLU A 104 -9.90 -16.27 -6.67
C GLU A 104 -9.72 -14.92 -7.40
N GLU A 105 -10.00 -13.79 -6.72
CA GLU A 105 -9.73 -12.46 -7.29
C GLU A 105 -8.25 -12.29 -7.67
N PHE A 106 -7.35 -12.81 -6.83
CA PHE A 106 -5.92 -12.77 -7.14
C PHE A 106 -5.56 -13.71 -8.28
N TYR A 107 -6.04 -14.95 -8.27
CA TYR A 107 -5.75 -15.92 -9.35
C TYR A 107 -6.27 -15.45 -10.70
N ASP A 108 -7.45 -14.88 -10.74
CA ASP A 108 -8.00 -14.29 -11.97
C ASP A 108 -7.17 -13.09 -12.45
N CYS A 109 -6.77 -12.23 -11.54
CA CYS A 109 -5.95 -11.05 -11.84
C CYS A 109 -4.59 -11.41 -12.46
N VAL A 110 -3.96 -12.52 -12.03
CA VAL A 110 -2.62 -12.93 -12.48
C VAL A 110 -2.65 -14.06 -13.52
N ARG A 111 -3.82 -14.44 -14.00
CA ARG A 111 -3.98 -15.51 -15.00
C ARG A 111 -3.11 -15.26 -16.24
N GLY A 112 -2.31 -16.26 -16.61
CA GLY A 112 -1.36 -16.19 -17.72
C GLY A 112 0.01 -15.58 -17.36
N PHE A 113 0.20 -15.14 -16.11
CA PHE A 113 1.45 -14.56 -15.60
C PHE A 113 2.06 -15.36 -14.45
N GLU A 114 1.60 -16.59 -14.21
CA GLU A 114 1.99 -17.42 -13.06
C GLU A 114 3.50 -17.71 -13.03
N LYS A 115 4.12 -17.79 -14.22
CA LYS A 115 5.56 -18.10 -14.39
C LYS A 115 6.45 -16.86 -14.41
N GLU A 116 5.87 -15.67 -14.31
CA GLU A 116 6.64 -14.44 -14.26
C GLU A 116 7.51 -14.36 -13.00
N LYS A 117 8.71 -13.80 -13.18
CA LYS A 117 9.66 -13.57 -12.08
C LYS A 117 9.09 -12.55 -11.08
N GLU A 118 9.56 -12.61 -9.86
CA GLU A 118 9.27 -11.57 -8.87
C GLU A 118 9.70 -10.19 -9.40
N GLY A 119 8.86 -9.18 -9.16
CA GLY A 119 9.05 -7.82 -9.71
C GLY A 119 8.59 -7.65 -11.16
N GLY A 120 8.04 -8.70 -11.81
CA GLY A 120 7.46 -8.66 -13.15
C GLY A 120 5.97 -8.32 -13.16
N GLU A 121 5.34 -8.55 -14.31
CA GLU A 121 3.94 -8.17 -14.58
C GLU A 121 2.94 -8.79 -13.57
N ARG A 122 3.18 -10.04 -13.15
CA ARG A 122 2.37 -10.67 -12.09
C ARG A 122 2.31 -9.82 -10.81
N CYS A 123 3.47 -9.29 -10.39
CA CYS A 123 3.53 -8.45 -9.19
C CYS A 123 2.83 -7.11 -9.39
N PHE A 124 2.95 -6.50 -10.58
CA PHE A 124 2.30 -5.23 -10.88
C PHE A 124 0.77 -5.35 -10.89
N ARG A 125 0.24 -6.45 -11.43
CA ARG A 125 -1.19 -6.77 -11.38
C ARG A 125 -1.67 -6.97 -9.95
N CYS A 126 -0.89 -7.68 -9.12
CA CYS A 126 -1.17 -7.85 -7.70
C CYS A 126 -1.18 -6.51 -6.94
N TYR A 127 -0.24 -5.60 -7.23
CA TYR A 127 -0.25 -4.26 -6.62
C TYR A 127 -1.49 -3.48 -7.04
N ARG A 128 -1.80 -3.48 -8.33
CA ARG A 128 -2.98 -2.80 -8.88
C ARG A 128 -4.26 -3.30 -8.23
N LEU A 129 -4.49 -4.60 -8.18
CA LEU A 129 -5.67 -5.20 -7.55
C LEU A 129 -5.86 -4.66 -6.13
N ARG A 130 -4.80 -4.65 -5.32
CA ARG A 130 -4.87 -4.23 -3.92
C ARG A 130 -5.05 -2.72 -3.78
N LEU A 131 -4.35 -1.93 -4.58
CA LEU A 131 -4.42 -0.47 -4.52
C LEU A 131 -5.75 0.06 -5.06
N GLU A 132 -6.26 -0.47 -6.16
CA GLU A 132 -7.57 -0.09 -6.72
C GLU A 132 -8.70 -0.44 -5.74
N ASN A 133 -8.62 -1.61 -5.08
CA ASN A 133 -9.58 -1.97 -4.03
C ASN A 133 -9.52 -0.99 -2.86
N THR A 134 -8.31 -0.64 -2.40
CA THR A 134 -8.12 0.33 -1.32
C THR A 134 -8.63 1.72 -1.69
N ALA A 135 -8.32 2.21 -2.89
CA ALA A 135 -8.77 3.51 -3.38
C ALA A 135 -10.30 3.60 -3.49
N ARG A 136 -10.92 2.54 -4.01
CA ARG A 136 -12.38 2.43 -4.09
C ARG A 136 -13.01 2.49 -2.70
N LEU A 137 -12.50 1.67 -1.77
CA LEU A 137 -13.01 1.64 -0.39
C LEU A 137 -12.81 2.98 0.31
N ALA A 138 -11.66 3.61 0.15
CA ALA A 138 -11.39 4.94 0.71
C ALA A 138 -12.42 5.97 0.23
N LYS A 139 -12.72 5.96 -1.06
CA LYS A 139 -13.75 6.84 -1.64
C LYS A 139 -15.15 6.53 -1.12
N GLU A 140 -15.52 5.26 -1.04
CA GLU A 140 -16.85 4.81 -0.57
C GLU A 140 -17.08 5.17 0.91
N MET A 141 -16.05 5.07 1.73
CA MET A 141 -16.11 5.39 3.17
C MET A 141 -15.81 6.86 3.49
N GLY A 142 -15.41 7.66 2.51
CA GLY A 142 -15.14 9.08 2.68
C GLY A 142 -13.83 9.42 3.39
N PHE A 143 -12.81 8.58 3.27
CA PHE A 143 -11.47 8.90 3.77
C PHE A 143 -10.85 10.06 3.00
N ASP A 144 -10.13 10.94 3.71
CA ASP A 144 -9.41 12.06 3.10
C ASP A 144 -8.22 11.59 2.26
N TYR A 145 -7.54 10.53 2.71
CA TYR A 145 -6.37 9.96 2.06
C TYR A 145 -6.37 8.44 2.08
N PHE A 146 -5.61 7.84 1.16
CA PHE A 146 -5.23 6.44 1.24
C PHE A 146 -3.77 6.25 0.84
N THR A 147 -3.15 5.20 1.38
CA THR A 147 -1.78 4.80 1.03
C THR A 147 -1.55 3.31 1.32
N THR A 148 -0.32 2.85 1.17
CA THR A 148 0.03 1.44 1.35
C THR A 148 1.39 1.26 1.99
N THR A 149 1.55 0.18 2.76
CA THR A 149 2.85 -0.27 3.28
C THR A 149 3.67 -1.07 2.27
N LEU A 150 3.17 -1.28 1.05
CA LEU A 150 3.90 -2.03 0.02
C LEU A 150 5.23 -1.39 -0.36
N SER A 151 5.30 -0.07 -0.37
CA SER A 151 6.49 0.71 -0.74
C SER A 151 7.66 0.58 0.25
N ILE A 152 7.42 0.11 1.48
CA ILE A 152 8.47 -0.09 2.50
C ILE A 152 9.41 -1.25 2.12
N SER A 153 8.92 -2.26 1.41
CA SER A 153 9.73 -3.41 1.05
C SER A 153 10.75 -3.09 -0.05
N PRO A 154 12.05 -3.31 0.16
CA PRO A 154 13.08 -3.10 -0.86
C PRO A 154 12.93 -4.04 -2.06
N LEU A 155 12.18 -5.13 -1.92
CA LEU A 155 11.91 -6.09 -2.99
C LEU A 155 10.76 -5.64 -3.91
N LYS A 156 10.04 -4.59 -3.55
CA LYS A 156 8.92 -4.07 -4.33
C LYS A 156 9.30 -2.78 -5.06
N ARG A 157 8.80 -2.66 -6.27
CA ARG A 157 9.04 -1.51 -7.15
C ARG A 157 8.19 -0.31 -6.69
N ALA A 158 8.77 0.55 -5.84
CA ALA A 158 8.08 1.74 -5.33
C ALA A 158 7.65 2.69 -6.46
N ASP A 159 8.44 2.80 -7.53
CA ASP A 159 8.07 3.54 -8.74
C ASP A 159 6.76 3.03 -9.35
N LYS A 160 6.61 1.70 -9.49
CA LYS A 160 5.41 1.07 -10.03
C LYS A 160 4.20 1.20 -9.10
N ILE A 161 4.41 1.13 -7.79
CA ILE A 161 3.35 1.33 -6.80
C ILE A 161 2.79 2.76 -6.89
N ASN A 162 3.65 3.75 -7.11
CA ASN A 162 3.25 5.15 -7.20
C ASN A 162 2.75 5.57 -8.61
N GLU A 163 2.94 4.73 -9.64
CA GLU A 163 2.35 4.92 -10.98
C GLU A 163 0.90 4.43 -11.06
N ILE A 164 0.48 3.52 -10.17
CA ILE A 164 -0.88 2.96 -10.10
C ILE A 164 -1.85 3.96 -9.46
#